data_183e155b5348b982f6661ce024f96663
#
_entry.id   183e155b5348b982f6661ce024f96663
#
_cell.length_a   1.000
_cell.length_b   1.000
_cell.length_c   1.000
_cell.angle_alpha   90.00
_cell.angle_beta   90.00
_cell.angle_gamma   90.00
#
_symmetry.space_group_name_H-M   'P 1'
#
loop_
_entity.id
_entity.type
_entity.pdbx_description
1 polymer ?
#
loop_
_entity_poly.entity_id
_entity_poly.type
_entity_poly.pdbx_seq_one_letter_code
_entity_poly.pdbx_strand_id
1 'polypeptide(L)'
;GKKVNDDDDDENKGSSGGGTVEKTVSKTDPDCGMFVKGAHERQFAYEAHTACDKHGIVLGVEVTAGNVSDSVAWDAVYDQVTEKFSEVEFVTMDAGYKTPWIAKKVLEHSRIPILPYTRYKGKKDKFKPWDFTYDASTDSFTCPRGHELRHTTTSKEGKRTYRSSPKICKDCPCR
;
A
#
# COMPACT_ATOMS: atom_id res chain seq x y z
N GLY A 1 -9.82 25.51 20.78
CA GLY A 1 -8.79 24.60 20.29
C GLY A 1 -9.04 23.18 20.76
N LYS A 2 -9.53 22.29 19.89
CA LYS A 2 -9.54 20.84 20.16
C LYS A 2 -8.41 20.24 19.35
N LYS A 3 -7.51 19.51 20.02
CA LYS A 3 -6.49 18.68 19.39
C LYS A 3 -7.19 17.50 18.71
N VAL A 4 -6.97 17.34 17.44
CA VAL A 4 -7.35 16.14 16.68
C VAL A 4 -6.14 15.20 16.71
N ASN A 5 -6.31 14.01 17.23
CA ASN A 5 -5.33 12.94 17.17
C ASN A 5 -5.37 12.34 15.77
N ASP A 6 -4.22 12.33 15.09
CA ASP A 6 -4.02 11.58 13.85
C ASP A 6 -3.77 10.11 14.21
N ASP A 7 -4.83 9.31 14.16
CA ASP A 7 -4.74 7.85 14.10
C ASP A 7 -5.29 7.44 12.74
N ASP A 8 -4.39 7.31 11.76
CA ASP A 8 -4.65 6.66 10.48
C ASP A 8 -4.69 5.13 10.69
N ASP A 9 -5.80 4.62 11.20
CA ASP A 9 -6.14 3.19 11.13
C ASP A 9 -7.15 2.99 10.01
N ASP A 10 -6.64 2.56 8.86
CA ASP A 10 -7.39 2.13 7.69
C ASP A 10 -8.03 0.75 7.97
N GLU A 11 -9.06 0.73 8.83
CA GLU A 11 -9.93 -0.43 9.03
C GLU A 11 -11.02 -0.45 7.95
N ASN A 12 -10.72 -1.10 6.84
CA ASN A 12 -11.72 -1.52 5.86
C ASN A 12 -12.64 -2.60 6.47
N LYS A 13 -13.64 -2.17 7.23
CA LYS A 13 -14.78 -3.00 7.65
C LYS A 13 -15.77 -3.12 6.51
N GLY A 14 -15.72 -4.23 5.81
CA GLY A 14 -16.82 -4.67 4.96
C GLY A 14 -18.10 -4.83 5.80
N SER A 15 -18.96 -3.83 5.78
CA SER A 15 -20.33 -3.89 6.27
C SER A 15 -21.28 -3.79 5.07
N SER A 16 -21.97 -4.87 4.78
CA SER A 16 -23.15 -4.89 3.91
C SER A 16 -24.32 -4.21 4.63
N GLY A 17 -24.36 -2.91 4.57
CA GLY A 17 -25.50 -2.10 4.98
C GLY A 17 -25.68 -1.01 3.93
N GLY A 18 -26.83 -0.98 3.24
CA GLY A 18 -27.18 0.02 2.25
C GLY A 18 -27.37 1.41 2.84
N GLY A 19 -26.29 2.04 3.28
CA GLY A 19 -26.23 3.43 3.67
C GLY A 19 -25.78 4.27 2.47
N THR A 20 -26.52 5.32 2.15
CA THR A 20 -26.15 6.32 1.16
C THR A 20 -24.90 7.05 1.70
N VAL A 21 -23.76 6.87 1.03
CA VAL A 21 -22.53 7.62 1.35
C VAL A 21 -22.63 8.98 0.66
N GLU A 22 -22.68 10.06 1.44
CA GLU A 22 -22.61 11.42 0.90
C GLU A 22 -21.25 11.64 0.25
N LYS A 23 -21.25 11.84 -1.07
CA LYS A 23 -20.04 12.14 -1.84
C LYS A 23 -20.02 13.62 -2.18
N THR A 24 -18.94 14.31 -1.80
CA THR A 24 -18.70 15.69 -2.23
C THR A 24 -18.31 15.70 -3.71
N VAL A 25 -19.09 16.37 -4.54
CA VAL A 25 -18.87 16.48 -6.00
C VAL A 25 -18.74 17.95 -6.41
N SER A 26 -17.99 18.21 -7.47
CA SER A 26 -17.92 19.53 -8.09
C SER A 26 -19.24 19.84 -8.79
N LYS A 27 -19.71 21.08 -8.68
CA LYS A 27 -20.91 21.54 -9.38
C LYS A 27 -20.65 21.88 -10.85
N THR A 28 -19.43 22.25 -11.18
CA THR A 28 -19.01 22.67 -12.52
C THR A 28 -18.50 21.51 -13.36
N ASP A 29 -17.92 20.52 -12.71
CA ASP A 29 -17.35 19.32 -13.34
C ASP A 29 -17.56 18.09 -12.42
N PRO A 30 -18.68 17.38 -12.57
CA PRO A 30 -19.01 16.23 -11.71
C PRO A 30 -18.08 15.04 -11.86
N ASP A 31 -17.34 14.95 -12.96
CA ASP A 31 -16.44 13.83 -13.28
C ASP A 31 -15.06 13.97 -12.59
N CYS A 32 -14.70 15.18 -12.17
CA CYS A 32 -13.46 15.37 -11.41
C CYS A 32 -13.58 14.80 -9.98
N GLY A 33 -12.45 14.43 -9.40
CA GLY A 33 -12.37 13.93 -8.03
C GLY A 33 -11.79 14.94 -7.05
N MET A 34 -12.09 14.76 -5.76
CA MET A 34 -11.44 15.53 -4.71
C MET A 34 -10.03 15.01 -4.49
N PHE A 35 -9.04 15.69 -5.05
CA PHE A 35 -7.63 15.44 -4.77
C PHE A 35 -7.25 15.94 -3.38
N VAL A 36 -6.56 15.12 -2.60
CA VAL A 36 -6.10 15.45 -1.25
C VAL A 36 -4.61 15.12 -1.11
N LYS A 37 -3.80 16.14 -0.82
CA LYS A 37 -2.37 15.97 -0.56
C LYS A 37 -2.01 16.56 0.79
N GLY A 38 -1.74 15.67 1.74
CA GLY A 38 -1.50 16.09 3.12
C GLY A 38 -2.72 16.76 3.77
N ALA A 39 -2.48 17.52 4.84
CA ALA A 39 -3.56 18.15 5.62
C ALA A 39 -4.15 19.42 5.00
N HIS A 40 -3.45 20.05 4.05
CA HIS A 40 -3.74 21.43 3.62
C HIS A 40 -4.17 21.57 2.17
N GLU A 41 -3.89 20.59 1.32
CA GLU A 41 -4.21 20.68 -0.10
C GLU A 41 -5.42 19.80 -0.43
N ARG A 42 -6.54 20.46 -0.74
CA ARG A 42 -7.79 19.82 -1.18
C ARG A 42 -8.35 20.60 -2.34
N GLN A 43 -8.51 19.95 -3.49
CA GLN A 43 -9.07 20.59 -4.67
C GLN A 43 -9.78 19.56 -5.56
N PHE A 44 -10.76 20.01 -6.31
CA PHE A 44 -11.30 19.20 -7.39
C PHE A 44 -10.33 19.20 -8.55
N ALA A 45 -9.88 18.03 -8.96
CA ALA A 45 -8.87 17.88 -9.99
C ALA A 45 -8.98 16.53 -10.70
N TYR A 46 -8.26 16.43 -11.81
CA TYR A 46 -7.85 15.17 -12.42
C TYR A 46 -6.40 14.90 -12.08
N GLU A 47 -6.02 13.64 -12.14
CA GLU A 47 -4.65 13.19 -11.96
C GLU A 47 -4.18 12.47 -13.22
N ALA A 48 -2.99 12.85 -13.72
CA ALA A 48 -2.39 12.22 -14.89
C ALA A 48 -1.28 11.26 -14.44
N HIS A 49 -1.52 9.97 -14.65
CA HIS A 49 -0.55 8.91 -14.40
C HIS A 49 0.25 8.67 -15.67
N THR A 50 1.55 8.94 -15.63
CA THR A 50 2.42 8.89 -16.81
C THR A 50 3.52 7.86 -16.65
N ALA A 51 3.77 7.09 -17.72
CA ALA A 51 4.97 6.29 -17.85
C ALA A 51 5.91 6.91 -18.88
N CYS A 52 7.19 6.98 -18.58
CA CYS A 52 8.21 7.50 -19.47
C CYS A 52 9.42 6.56 -19.57
N ASP A 53 10.19 6.71 -20.62
CA ASP A 53 11.48 6.05 -20.77
C ASP A 53 12.59 6.75 -19.97
N LYS A 54 13.82 6.21 -20.04
CA LYS A 54 15.02 6.78 -19.39
C LYS A 54 15.42 8.18 -19.89
N HIS A 55 14.84 8.63 -21.00
CA HIS A 55 15.10 9.96 -21.59
C HIS A 55 13.97 10.96 -21.27
N GLY A 56 12.93 10.52 -20.55
CA GLY A 56 11.77 11.33 -20.20
C GLY A 56 10.70 11.42 -21.30
N ILE A 57 10.80 10.58 -22.34
CA ILE A 57 9.76 10.50 -23.38
C ILE A 57 8.56 9.75 -22.82
N VAL A 58 7.38 10.36 -22.88
CA VAL A 58 6.14 9.73 -22.39
C VAL A 58 5.71 8.62 -23.34
N LEU A 59 5.58 7.41 -22.78
CA LEU A 59 5.19 6.20 -23.49
C LEU A 59 3.72 5.85 -23.31
N GLY A 60 3.13 6.23 -22.18
CA GLY A 60 1.73 5.99 -21.84
C GLY A 60 1.22 7.01 -20.85
N VAL A 61 -0.08 7.30 -20.92
CA VAL A 61 -0.78 8.23 -20.02
C VAL A 61 -2.17 7.70 -19.73
N GLU A 62 -2.55 7.75 -18.45
CA GLU A 62 -3.94 7.55 -18.01
C GLU A 62 -4.37 8.77 -17.19
N VAL A 63 -5.56 9.28 -17.43
CA VAL A 63 -6.11 10.41 -16.67
C VAL A 63 -7.31 9.93 -15.88
N THR A 64 -7.25 10.12 -14.56
CA THR A 64 -8.32 9.70 -13.66
C THR A 64 -8.86 10.89 -12.86
N ALA A 65 -10.02 10.70 -12.24
CA ALA A 65 -10.48 11.63 -11.21
C ALA A 65 -9.47 11.68 -10.05
N GLY A 66 -9.20 12.85 -9.48
CA GLY A 66 -8.13 13.08 -8.50
C GLY A 66 -8.28 12.38 -7.15
N ASN A 67 -9.34 11.59 -6.95
CA ASN A 67 -9.54 10.71 -5.80
C ASN A 67 -9.31 9.22 -6.13
N VAL A 68 -8.82 8.92 -7.32
CA VAL A 68 -8.44 7.56 -7.72
C VAL A 68 -7.01 7.31 -7.26
N SER A 69 -6.78 6.18 -6.58
CA SER A 69 -5.45 5.81 -6.11
C SER A 69 -4.51 5.46 -7.28
N ASP A 70 -3.24 5.87 -7.18
CA ASP A 70 -2.18 5.52 -8.14
C ASP A 70 -2.16 4.04 -8.49
N SER A 71 -2.31 3.18 -7.48
CA SER A 71 -2.30 1.73 -7.67
C SER A 71 -3.47 1.20 -8.51
N VAL A 72 -4.58 1.93 -8.62
CA VAL A 72 -5.73 1.57 -9.46
C VAL A 72 -5.47 1.98 -10.91
N ALA A 73 -4.95 3.19 -11.12
CA ALA A 73 -4.63 3.70 -12.45
C ALA A 73 -3.44 2.98 -13.11
N TRP A 74 -2.57 2.37 -12.31
CA TRP A 74 -1.34 1.74 -12.75
C TRP A 74 -1.55 0.69 -13.83
N ASP A 75 -2.60 -0.12 -13.72
CA ASP A 75 -2.87 -1.23 -14.63
C ASP A 75 -3.03 -0.75 -16.07
N ALA A 76 -3.84 0.30 -16.27
CA ALA A 76 -4.09 0.86 -17.58
C ALA A 76 -2.80 1.42 -18.22
N VAL A 77 -2.00 2.15 -17.45
CA VAL A 77 -0.72 2.69 -17.93
C VAL A 77 0.27 1.58 -18.25
N TYR A 78 0.37 0.58 -17.37
CA TYR A 78 1.29 -0.54 -17.55
C TYR A 78 0.95 -1.36 -18.79
N ASP A 79 -0.31 -1.75 -18.96
CA ASP A 79 -0.77 -2.53 -20.11
C ASP A 79 -0.58 -1.72 -21.41
N GLN A 80 -0.94 -0.43 -21.42
CA GLN A 80 -0.75 0.48 -22.56
C GLN A 80 0.71 0.54 -23.04
N VAL A 81 1.67 0.57 -22.10
CA VAL A 81 3.10 0.62 -22.44
C VAL A 81 3.61 -0.74 -22.86
N THR A 82 3.26 -1.81 -22.16
CA THR A 82 3.84 -3.15 -22.40
C THR A 82 3.24 -3.83 -23.63
N GLU A 83 2.06 -3.44 -24.09
CA GLU A 83 1.48 -3.85 -25.37
C GLU A 83 2.25 -3.24 -26.57
N LYS A 84 2.72 -2.01 -26.41
CA LYS A 84 3.46 -1.30 -27.48
C LYS A 84 4.95 -1.60 -27.48
N PHE A 85 5.53 -1.81 -26.30
CA PHE A 85 6.97 -1.96 -26.08
C PHE A 85 7.24 -3.27 -25.35
N SER A 86 7.26 -4.37 -26.09
CA SER A 86 7.47 -5.72 -25.54
C SER A 86 8.87 -5.92 -24.93
N GLU A 87 9.84 -5.12 -25.35
CA GLU A 87 11.24 -5.13 -24.88
C GLU A 87 11.46 -4.53 -23.50
N VAL A 88 10.42 -3.98 -22.84
CA VAL A 88 10.53 -3.44 -21.49
C VAL A 88 10.90 -4.55 -20.51
N GLU A 89 12.07 -4.46 -19.89
CA GLU A 89 12.55 -5.39 -18.88
C GLU A 89 12.38 -4.86 -17.46
N PHE A 90 12.62 -3.56 -17.25
CA PHE A 90 12.61 -2.92 -15.94
C PHE A 90 11.44 -1.94 -15.79
N VAL A 91 10.69 -2.07 -14.72
CA VAL A 91 9.55 -1.19 -14.42
C VAL A 91 9.84 -0.47 -13.10
N THR A 92 10.28 0.79 -13.22
CA THR A 92 10.59 1.64 -12.06
C THR A 92 9.35 2.41 -11.65
N MET A 93 9.02 2.34 -10.38
CA MET A 93 7.82 2.96 -9.82
C MET A 93 8.14 3.72 -8.54
N ASP A 94 7.35 4.73 -8.21
CA ASP A 94 7.46 5.43 -6.93
C ASP A 94 6.76 4.67 -5.77
N ALA A 95 6.69 5.31 -4.59
CA ALA A 95 6.13 4.67 -3.40
C ALA A 95 4.60 4.50 -3.47
N GLY A 96 3.88 5.32 -4.23
CA GLY A 96 2.43 5.23 -4.42
C GLY A 96 2.01 3.93 -5.11
N TYR A 97 2.87 3.42 -5.99
CA TYR A 97 2.64 2.16 -6.71
C TYR A 97 3.19 0.92 -5.99
N LYS A 98 3.77 1.06 -4.79
CA LYS A 98 4.41 -0.04 -4.06
C LYS A 98 3.39 -0.96 -3.41
N THR A 99 2.75 -1.81 -4.19
CA THR A 99 1.85 -2.86 -3.70
C THR A 99 2.35 -4.25 -4.06
N PRO A 100 2.09 -5.29 -3.24
CA PRO A 100 2.45 -6.67 -3.57
C PRO A 100 1.83 -7.15 -4.87
N TRP A 101 0.63 -6.69 -5.17
CA TRP A 101 -0.11 -7.04 -6.38
C TRP A 101 0.58 -6.52 -7.65
N ILE A 102 0.98 -5.25 -7.67
CA ILE A 102 1.73 -4.65 -8.79
C ILE A 102 3.06 -5.37 -8.99
N ALA A 103 3.82 -5.60 -7.91
CA ALA A 103 5.07 -6.32 -8.00
C ALA A 103 4.88 -7.74 -8.55
N LYS A 104 3.83 -8.44 -8.12
CA LYS A 104 3.49 -9.78 -8.61
C LYS A 104 3.18 -9.76 -10.11
N LYS A 105 2.31 -8.85 -10.59
CA LYS A 105 1.94 -8.75 -12.01
C LYS A 105 3.18 -8.50 -12.89
N VAL A 106 4.08 -7.61 -12.48
CA VAL A 106 5.32 -7.32 -13.22
C VAL A 106 6.20 -8.56 -13.33
N LEU A 107 6.37 -9.32 -12.22
CA LEU A 107 7.15 -10.56 -12.20
C LEU A 107 6.51 -11.67 -13.03
N GLU A 108 5.19 -11.85 -12.99
CA GLU A 108 4.45 -12.83 -13.80
C GLU A 108 4.59 -12.55 -15.30
N HIS A 109 4.77 -11.28 -15.67
CA HIS A 109 5.08 -10.89 -17.06
C HIS A 109 6.58 -10.96 -17.40
N SER A 110 7.38 -11.65 -16.58
CA SER A 110 8.83 -11.83 -16.76
C SER A 110 9.60 -10.51 -16.81
N ARG A 111 9.15 -9.47 -16.10
CA ARG A 111 9.79 -8.17 -15.96
C ARG A 111 10.26 -7.95 -14.52
N ILE A 112 11.15 -6.98 -14.32
CA ILE A 112 11.74 -6.70 -13.01
C ILE A 112 11.14 -5.42 -12.43
N PRO A 113 10.36 -5.49 -11.32
CA PRO A 113 9.85 -4.31 -10.64
C PRO A 113 10.96 -3.64 -9.82
N ILE A 114 11.21 -2.35 -10.06
CA ILE A 114 12.13 -1.54 -9.26
C ILE A 114 11.32 -0.62 -8.37
N LEU A 115 11.30 -0.92 -7.08
CA LEU A 115 10.50 -0.25 -6.06
C LEU A 115 11.40 0.49 -5.07
N PRO A 116 10.98 1.66 -4.55
CA PRO A 116 11.78 2.40 -3.60
C PRO A 116 11.93 1.63 -2.29
N TYR A 117 13.12 1.70 -1.71
CA TYR A 117 13.35 1.17 -0.37
C TYR A 117 12.58 2.00 0.66
N THR A 118 11.74 1.35 1.43
CA THR A 118 11.03 1.96 2.54
C THR A 118 11.72 1.60 3.84
N ARG A 119 12.35 2.58 4.48
CA ARG A 119 12.96 2.37 5.79
C ARG A 119 11.86 2.11 6.83
N TYR A 120 12.07 1.08 7.63
CA TYR A 120 11.17 0.79 8.75
C TYR A 120 11.18 1.95 9.77
N LYS A 121 10.00 2.54 10.02
CA LYS A 121 9.81 3.69 10.92
C LYS A 121 9.32 3.30 12.32
N GLY A 122 9.58 2.07 12.78
CA GLY A 122 9.17 1.60 14.11
C GLY A 122 9.71 2.47 15.25
N LYS A 123 9.03 2.47 16.39
CA LYS A 123 9.45 3.17 17.62
C LYS A 123 10.80 2.61 18.11
N LYS A 124 11.68 3.48 18.65
CA LYS A 124 13.02 3.09 19.09
C LYS A 124 13.00 1.98 20.14
N ASP A 125 12.02 2.00 21.03
CA ASP A 125 11.91 1.09 22.17
C ASP A 125 11.07 -0.17 21.88
N LYS A 126 10.69 -0.39 20.63
CA LYS A 126 9.92 -1.57 20.20
C LYS A 126 10.77 -2.49 19.36
N PHE A 127 10.52 -3.78 19.49
CA PHE A 127 11.14 -4.80 18.64
C PHE A 127 10.76 -4.54 17.17
N LYS A 128 11.71 -4.80 16.29
CA LYS A 128 11.57 -4.64 14.85
C LYS A 128 11.32 -6.01 14.21
N PRO A 129 10.77 -6.09 13.01
CA PRO A 129 10.48 -7.38 12.36
C PRO A 129 11.67 -8.34 12.29
N TRP A 130 12.87 -7.81 12.10
CA TRP A 130 14.11 -8.61 12.02
C TRP A 130 14.69 -9.07 13.38
N ASP A 131 14.12 -8.59 14.48
CA ASP A 131 14.50 -9.04 15.83
C ASP A 131 13.82 -10.38 16.19
N PHE A 132 12.85 -10.81 15.37
CA PHE A 132 12.13 -12.07 15.56
C PHE A 132 12.73 -13.18 14.70
N THR A 133 12.93 -14.35 15.28
CA THR A 133 13.44 -15.52 14.56
C THR A 133 12.29 -16.38 14.11
N TYR A 134 12.21 -16.71 12.80
CA TYR A 134 11.21 -17.60 12.24
C TYR A 134 11.71 -19.05 12.26
N ASP A 135 10.85 -19.95 12.71
CA ASP A 135 11.07 -21.39 12.66
C ASP A 135 10.05 -22.00 11.66
N ALA A 136 10.58 -22.50 10.55
CA ALA A 136 9.77 -23.10 9.49
C ALA A 136 9.18 -24.47 9.89
N SER A 137 9.80 -25.19 10.84
CA SER A 137 9.34 -26.51 11.28
C SER A 137 8.06 -26.43 12.10
N THR A 138 7.91 -25.36 12.87
CA THR A 138 6.74 -25.10 13.72
C THR A 138 5.79 -24.04 13.19
N ASP A 139 6.18 -23.39 12.06
CA ASP A 139 5.48 -22.23 11.50
C ASP A 139 5.21 -21.15 12.57
N SER A 140 6.24 -20.76 13.30
CA SER A 140 6.15 -19.80 14.39
C SER A 140 7.32 -18.81 14.38
N PHE A 141 7.13 -17.69 15.06
CA PHE A 141 8.22 -16.74 15.36
C PHE A 141 8.56 -16.77 16.83
N THR A 142 9.83 -16.59 17.15
CA THR A 142 10.29 -16.38 18.53
C THR A 142 10.69 -14.90 18.69
N CYS A 143 10.15 -14.23 19.69
CA CYS A 143 10.54 -12.85 20.01
C CYS A 143 11.91 -12.83 20.73
N PRO A 144 12.61 -11.67 20.80
CA PRO A 144 13.91 -11.56 21.49
C PRO A 144 13.89 -11.93 22.99
N ARG A 145 12.70 -12.04 23.59
CA ARG A 145 12.52 -12.50 24.98
C ARG A 145 12.21 -14.00 25.09
N GLY A 146 12.33 -14.74 24.00
CA GLY A 146 12.14 -16.19 23.97
C GLY A 146 10.68 -16.68 23.95
N HIS A 147 9.71 -15.78 23.72
CA HIS A 147 8.30 -16.19 23.64
C HIS A 147 7.88 -16.50 22.21
N GLU A 148 7.12 -17.56 22.04
CA GLU A 148 6.63 -18.00 20.76
C GLU A 148 5.39 -17.19 20.30
N LEU A 149 5.40 -16.82 19.02
CA LEU A 149 4.26 -16.23 18.30
C LEU A 149 3.78 -17.24 17.27
N ARG A 150 2.57 -17.72 17.44
CA ARG A 150 1.95 -18.72 16.54
C ARG A 150 1.14 -18.00 15.46
N HIS A 151 1.06 -18.66 14.30
CA HIS A 151 0.14 -18.23 13.25
C HIS A 151 -1.29 -18.18 13.77
N THR A 152 -2.00 -17.08 13.50
CA THR A 152 -3.40 -16.89 13.95
C THR A 152 -4.36 -16.74 12.79
N THR A 153 -4.00 -15.91 11.79
CA THR A 153 -4.86 -15.60 10.64
C THR A 153 -4.03 -15.31 9.41
N THR A 154 -4.64 -15.54 8.24
CA THR A 154 -4.11 -15.09 6.96
C THR A 154 -5.16 -14.18 6.31
N SER A 155 -4.77 -12.98 5.88
CA SER A 155 -5.67 -12.06 5.16
C SER A 155 -5.99 -12.58 3.76
N LYS A 156 -6.97 -11.97 3.09
CA LYS A 156 -7.33 -12.31 1.70
C LYS A 156 -6.16 -12.08 0.73
N GLU A 157 -5.28 -11.14 1.03
CA GLU A 157 -4.07 -10.80 0.27
C GLU A 157 -2.88 -11.75 0.59
N GLY A 158 -3.11 -12.80 1.39
CA GLY A 158 -2.07 -13.77 1.76
C GLY A 158 -1.14 -13.32 2.89
N LYS A 159 -1.40 -12.19 3.55
CA LYS A 159 -0.60 -11.71 4.68
C LYS A 159 -0.87 -12.54 5.93
N ARG A 160 0.17 -13.22 6.43
CA ARG A 160 0.10 -14.07 7.62
C ARG A 160 0.36 -13.26 8.89
N THR A 161 -0.48 -13.45 9.90
CA THR A 161 -0.36 -12.80 11.20
C THR A 161 0.01 -13.80 12.27
N TYR A 162 1.05 -13.49 13.04
CA TYR A 162 1.54 -14.31 14.16
C TYR A 162 1.37 -13.54 15.46
N ARG A 163 0.89 -14.19 16.51
CA ARG A 163 0.64 -13.57 17.82
C ARG A 163 1.12 -14.47 18.96
N SER A 164 1.63 -13.82 20.01
CA SER A 164 1.82 -14.46 21.32
C SER A 164 0.56 -14.31 22.18
N SER A 165 0.52 -15.02 23.32
CA SER A 165 -0.56 -14.84 24.30
C SER A 165 -0.56 -13.41 24.85
N PRO A 166 -1.74 -12.72 24.88
CA PRO A 166 -1.85 -11.38 25.46
C PRO A 166 -1.37 -11.31 26.93
N LYS A 167 -1.53 -12.41 27.68
CA LYS A 167 -1.07 -12.51 29.08
C LYS A 167 0.44 -12.41 29.20
N ILE A 168 1.19 -12.99 28.27
CA ILE A 168 2.66 -12.96 28.24
C ILE A 168 3.17 -11.56 27.89
N CYS A 169 2.46 -10.88 26.98
CA CYS A 169 2.88 -9.56 26.49
C CYS A 169 2.35 -8.39 27.34
N LYS A 170 1.47 -8.63 28.33
CA LYS A 170 0.84 -7.57 29.14
C LYS A 170 1.88 -6.64 29.78
N ASP A 171 2.91 -7.21 30.36
CA ASP A 171 3.93 -6.49 31.11
C ASP A 171 5.27 -6.39 30.32
N CYS A 172 5.21 -6.55 29.00
CA CYS A 172 6.39 -6.46 28.16
C CYS A 172 6.72 -4.98 27.85
N PRO A 173 7.89 -4.46 28.23
CA PRO A 173 8.26 -3.07 27.96
C PRO A 173 8.41 -2.76 26.46
N CYS A 174 8.54 -3.79 25.62
CA CYS A 174 8.74 -3.67 24.19
C CYS A 174 7.43 -3.84 23.36
N ARG A 175 6.28 -3.82 24.04
CA ARG A 175 4.97 -3.90 23.38
C ARG A 175 4.48 -2.54 22.88
#